data_71c2ac2c56e11d7039fdca8779506c60
#
_entry.id   71c2ac2c56e11d7039fdca8779506c60
#
_cell.length_a   1.000
_cell.length_b   1.000
_cell.length_c   1.000
_cell.angle_alpha   90.00
_cell.angle_beta   90.00
_cell.angle_gamma   90.00
#
_symmetry.space_group_name_H-M   'P 1'
#
loop_
_entity.id
_entity.type
_entity.pdbx_description
1 polymer ?
#
loop_
_entity_poly.entity_id
_entity_poly.type
_entity_poly.pdbx_seq_one_letter_code
_entity_poly.pdbx_strand_id
1 'polypeptide(L)'
;MAVSSDAEPLFVAFKRFSVYGDTKASGRELTGKAWAKLCKDCRVIDGKSVTGTDVDIVFSKVKQRSARVITYKEFQQALEELAPKRFKGQSKEAALQSIHKLVEGQEPTNVGVTKVAKTATVDRLTDTSRYTGSHKERFDDSGRGKGREDLVEHTGYVNAYKDAGTYDSKVKDADK
;
A
#
# COMPACT_ATOMS: atom_id res chain seq x y z
N MET A 1 17.75 35.71 2.13
CA MET A 1 17.18 35.07 0.94
C MET A 1 15.96 34.28 1.38
N ALA A 2 14.79 34.81 1.13
CA ALA A 2 13.54 34.15 1.52
C ALA A 2 13.37 32.91 0.68
N VAL A 3 13.44 31.75 1.30
CA VAL A 3 13.01 30.49 0.70
C VAL A 3 11.48 30.58 0.67
N SER A 4 10.92 30.68 -0.53
CA SER A 4 9.49 30.83 -0.75
C SER A 4 8.71 29.76 0.02
N SER A 5 7.85 30.19 0.92
CA SER A 5 6.94 29.33 1.69
C SER A 5 5.99 28.49 0.81
N ASP A 6 5.97 28.75 -0.50
CA ASP A 6 5.12 28.06 -1.48
C ASP A 6 5.67 26.68 -1.89
N ALA A 7 6.92 26.36 -1.52
CA ALA A 7 7.51 25.06 -1.81
C ALA A 7 7.13 23.98 -0.77
N GLU A 8 6.69 24.37 0.41
CA GLU A 8 6.40 23.40 1.48
C GLU A 8 5.24 22.45 1.19
N PRO A 9 4.04 22.88 0.75
CA PRO A 9 2.93 21.94 0.52
C PRO A 9 3.22 20.99 -0.64
N LEU A 10 3.89 21.45 -1.68
CA LEU A 10 4.30 20.61 -2.80
C LEU A 10 5.37 19.59 -2.39
N PHE A 11 6.33 20.01 -1.57
CA PHE A 11 7.37 19.12 -1.03
C PHE A 11 6.78 18.07 -0.08
N VAL A 12 5.79 18.46 0.74
CA VAL A 12 5.08 17.52 1.61
C VAL A 12 4.36 16.44 0.79
N ALA A 13 3.67 16.84 -0.27
CA ALA A 13 3.03 15.87 -1.18
C ALA A 13 4.07 14.94 -1.83
N PHE A 14 5.15 15.48 -2.36
CA PHE A 14 6.27 14.71 -2.91
C PHE A 14 6.79 13.68 -1.90
N LYS A 15 7.05 14.07 -0.66
CA LYS A 15 7.54 13.21 0.41
C LYS A 15 6.54 12.10 0.75
N ARG A 16 5.24 12.42 0.86
CA ARG A 16 4.18 11.43 1.15
C ARG A 16 4.11 10.34 0.08
N PHE A 17 4.14 10.73 -1.20
CA PHE A 17 4.12 9.77 -2.30
C PHE A 17 5.41 8.97 -2.44
N SER A 18 6.57 9.56 -2.11
CA SER A 18 7.85 8.86 -2.18
C SER A 18 7.99 7.73 -1.16
N VAL A 19 7.40 7.90 0.03
CA VAL A 19 7.42 6.89 1.11
C VAL A 19 6.28 5.88 0.97
N TYR A 20 5.27 6.18 0.16
CA TYR A 20 4.11 5.33 0.02
C TYR A 20 4.45 3.95 -0.55
N GLY A 21 4.14 2.91 0.23
CA GLY A 21 4.37 1.52 -0.15
C GLY A 21 5.82 1.03 0.04
N ASP A 22 6.71 1.89 0.52
CA ASP A 22 8.10 1.52 0.85
C ASP A 22 8.51 2.10 2.20
N THR A 23 8.59 1.25 3.21
CA THR A 23 8.97 1.64 4.58
C THR A 23 10.45 2.03 4.72
N LYS A 24 11.27 1.73 3.71
CA LYS A 24 12.71 2.04 3.69
C LYS A 24 13.02 3.32 2.91
N ALA A 25 12.04 3.89 2.21
CA ALA A 25 12.24 5.09 1.42
C ALA A 25 12.54 6.31 2.31
N SER A 26 13.57 7.06 1.92
CA SER A 26 14.01 8.26 2.66
C SER A 26 13.10 9.48 2.50
N GLY A 27 12.19 9.46 1.55
CA GLY A 27 11.36 10.61 1.21
C GLY A 27 12.06 11.68 0.36
N ARG A 28 13.27 11.41 -0.11
CA ARG A 28 14.07 12.35 -0.91
C ARG A 28 14.01 12.11 -2.41
N GLU A 29 13.57 10.92 -2.79
CA GLU A 29 13.57 10.44 -4.16
C GLU A 29 12.22 9.79 -4.47
N LEU A 30 11.74 9.97 -5.69
CA LEU A 30 10.48 9.43 -6.15
C LEU A 30 10.70 8.39 -7.26
N THR A 31 10.22 7.19 -7.05
CA THR A 31 10.28 6.12 -8.06
C THR A 31 9.27 6.35 -9.18
N GLY A 32 9.47 5.75 -10.35
CA GLY A 32 8.53 5.84 -11.47
C GLY A 32 7.11 5.37 -11.11
N LYS A 33 6.99 4.34 -10.26
CA LYS A 33 5.68 3.88 -9.75
C LYS A 33 4.99 4.93 -8.89
N ALA A 34 5.73 5.54 -7.97
CA ALA A 34 5.22 6.58 -7.08
C ALA A 34 4.86 7.86 -7.86
N TRP A 35 5.64 8.22 -8.89
CA TRP A 35 5.35 9.30 -9.82
C TRP A 35 4.04 9.06 -10.60
N ALA A 36 3.89 7.90 -11.22
CA ALA A 36 2.66 7.54 -11.93
C ALA A 36 1.44 7.52 -11.00
N LYS A 37 1.59 7.01 -9.77
CA LYS A 37 0.55 7.05 -8.76
C LYS A 37 0.17 8.47 -8.36
N LEU A 38 1.15 9.33 -8.09
CA LEU A 38 0.93 10.75 -7.79
C LEU A 38 0.13 11.41 -8.91
N CYS A 39 0.55 11.27 -10.16
CA CYS A 39 -0.14 11.84 -11.30
C CYS A 39 -1.59 11.33 -11.46
N LYS A 40 -1.85 10.08 -11.08
CA LYS A 40 -3.18 9.48 -11.10
C LYS A 40 -4.06 9.99 -9.94
N ASP A 41 -3.55 9.94 -8.72
CA ASP A 41 -4.30 10.32 -7.51
C ASP A 41 -4.60 11.83 -7.50
N CYS A 42 -3.64 12.66 -7.93
CA CYS A 42 -3.79 14.12 -8.07
C CYS A 42 -4.57 14.54 -9.33
N ARG A 43 -5.10 13.61 -10.13
CA ARG A 43 -5.85 13.88 -11.37
C ARG A 43 -5.06 14.72 -12.40
N VAL A 44 -3.75 14.64 -12.38
CA VAL A 44 -2.89 15.20 -13.43
C VAL A 44 -3.15 14.45 -14.74
N ILE A 45 -3.33 13.13 -14.67
CA ILE A 45 -3.79 12.28 -15.77
C ILE A 45 -5.30 12.45 -15.92
N ASP A 46 -5.72 12.98 -17.08
CA ASP A 46 -7.14 13.15 -17.42
C ASP A 46 -7.62 12.20 -18.54
N GLY A 47 -6.69 11.42 -19.09
CA GLY A 47 -6.97 10.48 -20.18
C GLY A 47 -7.23 11.11 -21.55
N LYS A 48 -7.24 12.45 -21.65
CA LYS A 48 -7.45 13.22 -22.88
C LYS A 48 -6.21 14.02 -23.27
N SER A 49 -5.81 14.94 -22.39
CA SER A 49 -4.67 15.84 -22.63
C SER A 49 -3.36 15.26 -22.11
N VAL A 50 -3.43 14.61 -20.94
CA VAL A 50 -2.30 13.91 -20.33
C VAL A 50 -2.68 12.46 -20.10
N THR A 51 -1.92 11.57 -20.70
CA THR A 51 -2.07 10.12 -20.58
C THR A 51 -0.99 9.54 -19.67
N GLY A 52 -1.15 8.27 -19.27
CA GLY A 52 -0.12 7.55 -18.52
C GLY A 52 1.22 7.49 -19.28
N THR A 53 1.15 7.35 -20.58
CA THR A 53 2.35 7.33 -21.47
C THR A 53 3.09 8.67 -21.42
N ASP A 54 2.37 9.80 -21.44
CA ASP A 54 2.99 11.14 -21.31
C ASP A 54 3.75 11.28 -19.99
N VAL A 55 3.18 10.76 -18.91
CA VAL A 55 3.78 10.77 -17.57
C VAL A 55 5.07 9.95 -17.55
N ASP A 56 5.09 8.78 -18.19
CA ASP A 56 6.28 7.92 -18.30
C ASP A 56 7.37 8.53 -19.18
N ILE A 57 6.97 9.18 -20.28
CA ILE A 57 7.90 9.90 -21.18
C ILE A 57 8.57 11.06 -20.43
N VAL A 58 7.78 11.87 -19.72
CA VAL A 58 8.31 13.00 -18.95
C VAL A 58 9.23 12.51 -17.83
N PHE A 59 8.86 11.46 -17.12
CA PHE A 59 9.72 10.84 -16.13
C PHE A 59 11.08 10.42 -16.72
N SER A 60 11.05 9.76 -17.86
CA SER A 60 12.27 9.30 -18.54
C SER A 60 13.13 10.47 -19.05
N LYS A 61 12.50 11.61 -19.38
CA LYS A 61 13.17 12.82 -19.87
C LYS A 61 13.89 13.56 -18.74
N VAL A 62 13.25 13.70 -17.58
CA VAL A 62 13.79 14.50 -16.45
C VAL A 62 14.77 13.72 -15.58
N LYS A 63 14.63 12.40 -15.48
CA LYS A 63 15.52 11.57 -14.69
C LYS A 63 16.95 11.57 -15.25
N GLN A 64 17.94 11.41 -14.39
CA GLN A 64 19.32 11.16 -14.82
C GLN A 64 19.42 9.82 -15.58
N ARG A 65 20.33 9.75 -16.54
CA ARG A 65 20.47 8.57 -17.45
C ARG A 65 20.55 7.24 -16.73
N SER A 66 21.29 7.16 -15.62
CA SER A 66 21.51 5.95 -14.84
C SER A 66 20.52 5.79 -13.66
N ALA A 67 19.78 6.84 -13.30
CA ALA A 67 18.89 6.84 -12.17
C ALA A 67 17.57 6.11 -12.48
N ARG A 68 17.03 5.45 -11.45
CA ARG A 68 15.67 4.84 -11.47
C ARG A 68 14.64 5.67 -10.72
N VAL A 69 15.08 6.78 -10.17
CA VAL A 69 14.33 7.69 -9.31
C VAL A 69 14.54 9.13 -9.79
N ILE A 70 13.66 10.02 -9.39
CA ILE A 70 13.79 11.46 -9.61
C ILE A 70 13.88 12.19 -8.26
N THR A 71 14.69 13.23 -8.23
CA THR A 71 14.82 14.15 -7.09
C THR A 71 13.70 15.19 -7.10
N TYR A 72 13.57 15.95 -6.02
CA TYR A 72 12.56 17.01 -5.94
C TYR A 72 12.70 18.07 -7.05
N LYS A 73 13.93 18.44 -7.43
CA LYS A 73 14.19 19.34 -8.57
C LYS A 73 13.66 18.79 -9.90
N GLU A 74 13.97 17.53 -10.17
CA GLU A 74 13.51 16.85 -11.39
C GLU A 74 11.98 16.67 -11.38
N PHE A 75 11.39 16.45 -10.21
CA PHE A 75 9.94 16.43 -10.01
C PHE A 75 9.28 17.77 -10.39
N GLN A 76 9.85 18.90 -9.96
CA GLN A 76 9.37 20.21 -10.35
C GLN A 76 9.46 20.41 -11.89
N GLN A 77 10.57 20.03 -12.51
CA GLN A 77 10.72 20.06 -13.96
C GLN A 77 9.70 19.17 -14.67
N ALA A 78 9.39 18.01 -14.10
CA ALA A 78 8.37 17.13 -14.67
C ALA A 78 6.97 17.77 -14.65
N LEU A 79 6.63 18.48 -13.59
CA LEU A 79 5.38 19.24 -13.50
C LEU A 79 5.34 20.40 -14.52
N GLU A 80 6.46 21.09 -14.71
CA GLU A 80 6.58 22.15 -15.76
C GLU A 80 6.35 21.61 -17.16
N GLU A 81 6.82 20.42 -17.47
CA GLU A 81 6.61 19.76 -18.77
C GLU A 81 5.16 19.29 -18.96
N LEU A 82 4.49 18.85 -17.90
CA LEU A 82 3.09 18.40 -17.96
C LEU A 82 2.08 19.56 -17.95
N ALA A 83 2.40 20.68 -17.32
CA ALA A 83 1.50 21.81 -17.16
C ALA A 83 0.90 22.31 -18.49
N PRO A 84 1.69 22.61 -19.56
CA PRO A 84 1.15 23.08 -20.83
C PRO A 84 0.37 22.00 -21.59
N LYS A 85 0.65 20.73 -21.34
CA LYS A 85 -0.12 19.62 -21.92
C LYS A 85 -1.49 19.49 -21.25
N ARG A 86 -1.52 19.64 -19.93
CA ARG A 86 -2.75 19.50 -19.13
C ARG A 86 -3.69 20.68 -19.28
N PHE A 87 -3.13 21.88 -19.31
CA PHE A 87 -3.88 23.15 -19.36
C PHE A 87 -3.59 23.89 -20.67
N LYS A 88 -4.03 23.30 -21.78
CA LYS A 88 -3.92 23.92 -23.11
C LYS A 88 -4.73 25.23 -23.14
N GLY A 89 -4.09 26.33 -23.49
CA GLY A 89 -4.72 27.64 -23.58
C GLY A 89 -4.49 28.57 -22.37
N GLN A 90 -3.82 28.11 -21.33
CA GLN A 90 -3.33 28.95 -20.25
C GLN A 90 -1.88 29.36 -20.48
N SER A 91 -1.46 30.50 -19.89
CA SER A 91 -0.05 30.85 -19.87
C SER A 91 0.75 29.80 -19.12
N LYS A 92 2.04 29.66 -19.44
CA LYS A 92 2.91 28.66 -18.81
C LYS A 92 2.88 28.76 -17.28
N GLU A 93 2.90 29.99 -16.75
CA GLU A 93 2.88 30.25 -15.32
C GLU A 93 1.53 29.88 -14.66
N ALA A 94 0.41 30.25 -15.30
CA ALA A 94 -0.91 29.89 -14.81
C ALA A 94 -1.16 28.38 -14.86
N ALA A 95 -0.68 27.71 -15.90
CA ALA A 95 -0.75 26.25 -16.01
C ALA A 95 0.08 25.56 -14.91
N LEU A 96 1.27 26.10 -14.60
CA LEU A 96 2.13 25.61 -13.54
C LEU A 96 1.47 25.77 -12.16
N GLN A 97 0.91 26.92 -11.87
CA GLN A 97 0.17 27.14 -10.62
C GLN A 97 -1.04 26.22 -10.50
N SER A 98 -1.74 25.99 -11.61
CA SER A 98 -2.91 25.07 -11.63
C SER A 98 -2.50 23.63 -11.36
N ILE A 99 -1.37 23.16 -11.93
CA ILE A 99 -0.89 21.79 -11.67
C ILE A 99 -0.36 21.63 -10.25
N HIS A 100 0.29 22.66 -9.69
CA HIS A 100 0.72 22.67 -8.28
C HIS A 100 -0.48 22.53 -7.34
N LYS A 101 -1.57 23.28 -7.56
CA LYS A 101 -2.81 23.16 -6.78
C LYS A 101 -3.44 21.78 -6.84
N LEU A 102 -3.29 21.06 -7.94
CA LEU A 102 -3.76 19.67 -8.03
C LEU A 102 -2.95 18.71 -7.17
N VAL A 103 -1.66 18.99 -6.96
CA VAL A 103 -0.74 18.12 -6.20
C VAL A 103 -0.69 18.50 -4.73
N GLU A 104 -0.81 19.80 -4.43
CA GLU A 104 -0.77 20.32 -3.07
C GLU A 104 -1.88 19.71 -2.20
N GLY A 105 -1.52 19.32 -0.99
CA GLY A 105 -2.47 18.77 -0.01
C GLY A 105 -2.99 17.37 -0.33
N GLN A 106 -2.58 16.77 -1.45
CA GLN A 106 -3.00 15.42 -1.80
C GLN A 106 -2.21 14.36 -1.05
N GLU A 107 -2.90 13.27 -0.75
CA GLU A 107 -2.32 12.09 -0.11
C GLU A 107 -2.50 10.86 -1.00
N PRO A 108 -1.54 9.92 -0.96
CA PRO A 108 -1.69 8.68 -1.72
C PRO A 108 -2.88 7.88 -1.21
N THR A 109 -3.81 7.59 -2.10
CA THR A 109 -5.03 6.84 -1.78
C THR A 109 -4.86 5.37 -2.07
N ASN A 110 -5.43 4.53 -1.20
CA ASN A 110 -5.52 3.10 -1.44
C ASN A 110 -6.72 2.81 -2.35
N VAL A 111 -6.45 2.65 -3.65
CA VAL A 111 -7.46 2.27 -4.63
C VAL A 111 -7.54 0.74 -4.71
N GLY A 112 -8.74 0.20 -4.69
CA GLY A 112 -8.95 -1.24 -4.83
C GLY A 112 -8.83 -2.04 -3.52
N VAL A 113 -8.79 -1.39 -2.38
CA VAL A 113 -8.89 -2.08 -1.09
C VAL A 113 -10.28 -2.70 -0.98
N THR A 114 -10.31 -4.00 -0.75
CA THR A 114 -11.56 -4.72 -0.47
C THR A 114 -12.14 -4.17 0.83
N LYS A 115 -13.31 -3.55 0.74
CA LYS A 115 -14.05 -3.15 1.93
C LYS A 115 -14.64 -4.38 2.58
N VAL A 116 -14.53 -4.47 3.90
CA VAL A 116 -15.20 -5.54 4.65
C VAL A 116 -16.69 -5.42 4.40
N ALA A 117 -17.23 -6.38 3.66
CA ALA A 117 -18.67 -6.47 3.47
C ALA A 117 -19.27 -7.04 4.76
N LYS A 118 -20.02 -6.24 5.50
CA LYS A 118 -20.88 -6.72 6.59
C LYS A 118 -22.08 -7.43 5.96
N THR A 119 -21.92 -8.72 5.71
CA THR A 119 -23.04 -9.58 5.29
C THR A 119 -23.47 -10.42 6.46
N ALA A 120 -24.77 -10.67 6.57
CA ALA A 120 -25.33 -11.54 7.62
C ALA A 120 -24.67 -12.94 7.67
N THR A 121 -24.15 -13.38 6.53
CA THR A 121 -23.40 -14.63 6.43
C THR A 121 -22.03 -14.56 7.12
N VAL A 122 -21.31 -13.45 6.92
CA VAL A 122 -20.01 -13.23 7.57
C VAL A 122 -20.19 -13.06 9.07
N ASP A 123 -21.19 -12.28 9.50
CA ASP A 123 -21.49 -12.07 10.90
C ASP A 123 -21.83 -13.40 11.59
N ARG A 124 -22.60 -14.26 10.93
CA ARG A 124 -22.93 -15.59 11.45
C ARG A 124 -21.71 -16.52 11.54
N LEU A 125 -20.80 -16.47 10.57
CA LEU A 125 -19.60 -17.31 10.53
C LEU A 125 -18.50 -16.83 11.47
N THR A 126 -18.49 -15.57 11.82
CA THR A 126 -17.50 -14.95 12.71
C THR A 126 -18.00 -14.79 14.15
N ASP A 127 -19.26 -15.12 14.42
CA ASP A 127 -19.85 -15.06 15.75
C ASP A 127 -19.38 -16.27 16.59
N THR A 128 -18.39 -16.01 17.44
CA THR A 128 -17.78 -17.02 18.33
C THR A 128 -18.75 -17.61 19.33
N SER A 129 -19.86 -16.91 19.67
CA SER A 129 -20.88 -17.41 20.57
C SER A 129 -21.61 -18.64 20.01
N ARG A 130 -21.60 -18.80 18.69
CA ARG A 130 -22.23 -19.91 17.98
C ARG A 130 -21.29 -21.07 17.70
N TYR A 131 -20.03 -20.94 18.04
CA TYR A 131 -19.09 -22.05 17.89
C TYR A 131 -19.36 -23.14 18.91
N THR A 132 -19.19 -24.38 18.47
CA THR A 132 -19.41 -25.59 19.28
C THR A 132 -18.14 -26.45 19.30
N GLY A 133 -18.02 -27.31 20.31
CA GLY A 133 -16.91 -28.25 20.44
C GLY A 133 -15.57 -27.52 20.59
N SER A 134 -14.51 -28.11 20.07
CA SER A 134 -13.13 -27.59 20.17
C SER A 134 -12.93 -26.20 19.55
N HIS A 135 -13.84 -25.76 18.70
CA HIS A 135 -13.77 -24.42 18.12
C HIS A 135 -14.16 -23.35 19.15
N LYS A 136 -15.12 -23.65 20.04
CA LYS A 136 -15.54 -22.74 21.10
C LYS A 136 -14.44 -22.55 22.13
N GLU A 137 -13.71 -23.60 22.45
CA GLU A 137 -12.63 -23.58 23.46
C GLU A 137 -11.43 -22.70 23.06
N ARG A 138 -11.30 -22.40 21.77
CA ARG A 138 -10.23 -21.52 21.23
C ARG A 138 -10.46 -20.03 21.50
N PHE A 139 -11.65 -19.67 21.95
CA PHE A 139 -12.01 -18.29 22.20
C PHE A 139 -12.39 -18.12 23.67
N ASP A 140 -12.09 -16.93 24.22
CA ASP A 140 -12.57 -16.53 25.54
C ASP A 140 -14.03 -16.04 25.46
N ASP A 141 -14.62 -15.72 26.62
CA ASP A 141 -15.99 -15.24 26.70
C ASP A 141 -16.21 -13.90 25.99
N SER A 142 -15.15 -13.14 25.74
CA SER A 142 -15.17 -11.89 24.95
C SER A 142 -15.08 -12.12 23.43
N GLY A 143 -14.88 -13.39 22.98
CA GLY A 143 -14.70 -13.73 21.57
C GLY A 143 -13.28 -13.55 21.07
N ARG A 144 -12.30 -13.32 21.95
CA ARG A 144 -10.90 -13.19 21.61
C ARG A 144 -10.22 -14.56 21.59
N GLY A 145 -9.38 -14.83 20.61
CA GLY A 145 -8.61 -16.06 20.55
C GLY A 145 -7.62 -16.19 21.70
N LYS A 146 -7.62 -17.33 22.39
CA LYS A 146 -6.74 -17.63 23.54
C LYS A 146 -5.27 -17.80 23.19
N GLY A 147 -4.92 -17.85 21.92
CA GLY A 147 -3.54 -18.06 21.49
C GLY A 147 -3.15 -19.55 21.45
N ARG A 148 -1.86 -19.80 21.12
CA ARG A 148 -1.36 -21.16 20.94
C ARG A 148 -1.01 -21.86 22.27
N GLU A 149 -0.64 -21.11 23.29
CA GLU A 149 -0.17 -21.67 24.58
C GLU A 149 -1.30 -22.36 25.32
N ASP A 150 -2.49 -21.78 25.34
CA ASP A 150 -3.67 -22.38 25.99
C ASP A 150 -4.28 -23.56 25.20
N LEU A 151 -3.85 -23.75 23.96
CA LEU A 151 -4.30 -24.85 23.09
C LEU A 151 -3.47 -26.13 23.25
N VAL A 152 -2.29 -26.05 23.87
CA VAL A 152 -1.36 -27.18 24.00
C VAL A 152 -1.74 -28.10 25.16
N GLU A 153 -2.45 -27.61 26.19
CA GLU A 153 -2.85 -28.42 27.33
C GLU A 153 -4.08 -29.30 27.07
N HIS A 154 -4.88 -28.97 26.09
CA HIS A 154 -5.94 -29.88 25.70
C HIS A 154 -5.33 -30.94 24.78
N THR A 155 -5.22 -32.15 25.31
CA THR A 155 -4.99 -33.40 24.60
C THR A 155 -5.94 -33.44 23.38
N GLY A 156 -5.56 -32.66 22.39
CA GLY A 156 -6.40 -32.40 21.24
C GLY A 156 -6.61 -33.66 20.45
N TYR A 157 -7.47 -33.55 19.48
CA TYR A 157 -7.84 -34.47 18.41
C TYR A 157 -6.76 -35.50 17.97
N VAL A 158 -5.48 -35.20 18.18
CA VAL A 158 -4.33 -36.05 17.85
C VAL A 158 -4.11 -37.18 18.88
N ASN A 159 -4.49 -37.00 20.14
CA ASN A 159 -4.35 -38.02 21.17
C ASN A 159 -5.45 -39.10 21.13
N ALA A 160 -6.53 -38.84 20.44
CA ALA A 160 -7.60 -39.78 20.19
C ALA A 160 -7.38 -40.61 18.89
N TYR A 161 -6.25 -40.39 18.21
CA TYR A 161 -5.91 -41.20 17.03
C TYR A 161 -5.53 -42.61 17.50
N LYS A 162 -6.25 -43.58 17.02
CA LYS A 162 -6.19 -45.00 17.44
C LYS A 162 -4.77 -45.61 17.35
N ASP A 163 -3.88 -44.97 16.59
CA ASP A 163 -2.52 -45.41 16.32
C ASP A 163 -1.46 -44.41 16.81
N ALA A 164 -1.77 -43.54 17.79
CA ALA A 164 -0.80 -42.64 18.38
C ALA A 164 0.30 -43.44 19.09
N GLY A 165 1.55 -43.23 18.65
CA GLY A 165 2.73 -43.94 19.20
C GLY A 165 3.17 -45.19 18.40
N THR A 166 2.40 -45.66 17.44
CA THR A 166 2.81 -46.84 16.62
C THR A 166 3.99 -46.58 15.71
N TYR A 167 4.24 -45.31 15.35
CA TYR A 167 5.44 -44.94 14.55
C TYR A 167 6.72 -45.15 15.35
N ASP A 168 6.75 -44.71 16.61
CA ASP A 168 7.93 -44.83 17.48
C ASP A 168 8.25 -46.28 17.84
N SER A 169 7.24 -47.13 17.99
CA SER A 169 7.44 -48.56 18.23
C SER A 169 7.99 -49.27 17.01
N LYS A 170 7.51 -48.93 15.80
CA LYS A 170 8.00 -49.54 14.55
C LYS A 170 9.42 -49.13 14.18
N VAL A 171 9.86 -47.90 14.54
CA VAL A 171 11.23 -47.46 14.28
C VAL A 171 12.23 -48.13 15.24
N LYS A 172 11.82 -48.35 16.50
CA LYS A 172 12.68 -49.01 17.50
C LYS A 172 12.90 -50.53 17.22
N ASP A 173 11.95 -51.14 16.53
CA ASP A 173 12.08 -52.56 16.16
C ASP A 173 12.86 -52.77 14.84
N ALA A 174 13.12 -51.72 14.07
CA ALA A 174 13.91 -51.77 12.83
C ALA A 174 15.42 -51.64 13.08
N ASP A 175 15.85 -51.21 14.27
CA ASP A 175 17.26 -51.07 14.66
C ASP A 175 17.82 -52.25 15.52
N LYS A 176 17.13 -53.39 15.54
CA LYS A 176 17.59 -54.64 16.07
C LYS A 176 17.79 -55.66 14.94
#